data_c716e5154c290a3f7ae72706355e2ce8
#
_entry.id   c716e5154c290a3f7ae72706355e2ce8
#
_cell.length_a   1.000
_cell.length_b   1.000
_cell.length_c   1.000
_cell.angle_alpha   90.00
_cell.angle_beta   90.00
_cell.angle_gamma   90.00
#
_symmetry.space_group_name_H-M   'P 1'
#
loop_
_entity.id
_entity.type
_entity.pdbx_description
1 polymer ?
#
loop_
_entity_poly.entity_id
_entity_poly.type
_entity_poly.pdbx_seq_one_letter_code
_entity_poly.pdbx_strand_id
1 'polypeptide(L)'
;MSQLYPSAPPARRTRPSPGAAVVLMTALLAGLWLLEAIDQVTGEQLDLYGIRAREIDGLGGIATAPFLHAGWDHLISNSLPFWVLGFLVLIGGLARWLVSSLISVVGSGLAAWALTPADTIIVGASGLIFGWLTYLLARGLWSRSVAQIAVAVGVLVVYGSLIWGVLPGAAGVSWQAHLGGAIGGVLAAWLLHRRAPRPTTTYGA
;
A
#
# COMPACT_ATOMS: atom_id res chain seq x y z
N MET A 1 23.82 19.38 -43.18
CA MET A 1 23.83 17.95 -42.77
C MET A 1 23.28 17.88 -41.35
N SER A 2 21.96 17.62 -41.21
CA SER A 2 21.31 17.46 -39.88
C SER A 2 21.52 16.03 -39.41
N GLN A 3 22.30 15.84 -38.37
CA GLN A 3 22.50 14.55 -37.71
C GLN A 3 21.22 14.22 -36.95
N LEU A 4 20.44 13.28 -37.47
CA LEU A 4 19.34 12.64 -36.76
C LEU A 4 19.90 11.79 -35.62
N TYR A 5 19.88 12.31 -34.39
CA TYR A 5 20.15 11.50 -33.20
C TYR A 5 19.05 10.46 -33.08
N PRO A 6 19.35 9.14 -33.01
CA PRO A 6 18.36 8.14 -32.75
C PRO A 6 17.76 8.37 -31.36
N SER A 7 16.44 8.47 -31.30
CA SER A 7 15.72 8.57 -30.04
C SER A 7 16.05 7.34 -29.17
N ALA A 8 16.48 7.57 -27.92
CA ALA A 8 16.74 6.50 -26.98
C ALA A 8 15.50 5.56 -26.85
N PRO A 9 15.70 4.24 -26.85
CA PRO A 9 14.59 3.31 -26.71
C PRO A 9 13.87 3.57 -25.36
N PRO A 10 12.52 3.47 -25.32
CA PRO A 10 11.78 3.68 -24.10
C PRO A 10 12.25 2.71 -23.01
N ALA A 11 12.52 3.23 -21.82
CA ALA A 11 12.98 2.45 -20.68
C ALA A 11 12.05 1.24 -20.47
N ARG A 12 12.57 0.02 -20.55
CA ARG A 12 11.85 -1.22 -20.31
C ARG A 12 11.32 -1.16 -18.87
N ARG A 13 10.01 -1.06 -18.71
CA ARG A 13 9.36 -1.21 -17.39
C ARG A 13 9.61 -2.64 -16.91
N THR A 14 10.51 -2.79 -15.96
CA THR A 14 10.85 -4.10 -15.37
C THR A 14 9.67 -4.59 -14.53
N ARG A 15 8.99 -5.62 -15.02
CA ARG A 15 8.03 -6.38 -14.21
C ARG A 15 8.80 -7.55 -13.62
N PRO A 16 8.71 -7.78 -12.30
CA PRO A 16 9.29 -8.98 -11.71
C PRO A 16 8.58 -10.21 -12.28
N SER A 17 9.31 -11.33 -12.39
CA SER A 17 8.67 -12.61 -12.71
C SER A 17 7.71 -12.99 -11.56
N PRO A 18 6.65 -13.75 -11.83
CA PRO A 18 5.76 -14.24 -10.77
C PRO A 18 6.52 -14.95 -9.64
N GLY A 19 7.53 -15.77 -9.96
CA GLY A 19 8.37 -16.41 -8.96
C GLY A 19 9.16 -15.43 -8.10
N ALA A 20 9.74 -14.39 -8.69
CA ALA A 20 10.44 -13.34 -7.93
C ALA A 20 9.46 -12.56 -7.03
N ALA A 21 8.23 -12.32 -7.50
CA ALA A 21 7.21 -11.67 -6.68
C ALA A 21 6.77 -12.54 -5.50
N VAL A 22 6.61 -13.85 -5.70
CA VAL A 22 6.33 -14.82 -4.62
C VAL A 22 7.45 -14.78 -3.58
N VAL A 23 8.70 -14.90 -4.01
CA VAL A 23 9.85 -14.89 -3.10
C VAL A 23 9.91 -13.59 -2.30
N LEU A 24 9.76 -12.44 -2.95
CA LEU A 24 9.80 -11.15 -2.25
C LEU A 24 8.67 -11.02 -1.23
N MET A 25 7.42 -11.32 -1.61
CA MET A 25 6.28 -11.19 -0.68
C MET A 25 6.38 -12.18 0.49
N THR A 26 6.89 -13.40 0.24
CA THR A 26 7.11 -14.39 1.31
C THR A 26 8.23 -13.94 2.24
N ALA A 27 9.31 -13.38 1.71
CA ALA A 27 10.40 -12.85 2.53
C ALA A 27 9.94 -11.66 3.39
N LEU A 28 9.15 -10.75 2.82
CA LEU A 28 8.58 -9.62 3.58
C LEU A 28 7.64 -10.12 4.68
N LEU A 29 6.75 -11.06 4.37
CA LEU A 29 5.85 -11.64 5.37
C LEU A 29 6.64 -12.37 6.47
N ALA A 30 7.64 -13.16 6.11
CA ALA A 30 8.52 -13.82 7.09
C ALA A 30 9.24 -12.80 7.98
N GLY A 31 9.64 -11.65 7.42
CA GLY A 31 10.20 -10.53 8.18
C GLY A 31 9.23 -9.97 9.22
N LEU A 32 7.94 -9.80 8.87
CA LEU A 32 6.92 -9.36 9.83
C LEU A 32 6.74 -10.38 10.97
N TRP A 33 6.70 -11.67 10.64
CA TRP A 33 6.60 -12.74 11.65
C TRP A 33 7.83 -12.79 12.56
N LEU A 34 9.04 -12.56 12.01
CA LEU A 34 10.27 -12.50 12.80
C LEU A 34 10.27 -11.29 13.74
N LEU A 35 9.84 -10.12 13.27
CA LEU A 35 9.74 -8.91 14.10
C LEU A 35 8.76 -9.11 15.24
N GLU A 36 7.58 -9.69 14.98
CA GLU A 36 6.61 -10.01 16.02
C GLU A 36 7.17 -11.01 17.04
N ALA A 37 7.87 -12.05 16.57
CA ALA A 37 8.51 -13.01 17.48
C ALA A 37 9.57 -12.34 18.38
N ILE A 38 10.34 -11.40 17.84
CA ILE A 38 11.30 -10.61 18.63
C ILE A 38 10.55 -9.73 19.62
N ASP A 39 9.48 -9.06 19.19
CA ASP A 39 8.71 -8.15 20.03
C ASP A 39 8.09 -8.88 21.23
N GLN A 40 7.48 -10.03 21.01
CA GLN A 40 6.94 -10.87 22.07
C GLN A 40 7.99 -11.30 23.10
N VAL A 41 9.20 -11.66 22.65
CA VAL A 41 10.31 -12.06 23.55
C VAL A 41 10.88 -10.85 24.31
N THR A 42 10.82 -9.66 23.71
CA THR A 42 11.31 -8.42 24.35
C THR A 42 10.25 -7.71 25.19
N GLY A 43 9.05 -8.27 25.31
CA GLY A 43 7.95 -7.71 26.10
C GLY A 43 7.27 -6.52 25.42
N GLU A 44 7.02 -6.65 24.13
CA GLU A 44 6.28 -5.67 23.30
C GLU A 44 6.94 -4.28 23.21
N GLN A 45 8.28 -4.26 23.28
CA GLN A 45 9.06 -3.01 23.25
C GLN A 45 9.12 -2.38 21.87
N LEU A 46 8.98 -3.19 20.79
CA LEU A 46 9.01 -2.66 19.43
C LEU A 46 7.76 -1.86 19.09
N ASP A 47 6.62 -2.18 19.69
CA ASP A 47 5.37 -1.44 19.47
C ASP A 47 5.47 0.03 19.88
N LEU A 48 6.39 0.38 20.80
CA LEU A 48 6.67 1.76 21.18
C LEU A 48 7.19 2.62 20.01
N TYR A 49 7.71 1.99 18.94
CA TYR A 49 8.13 2.67 17.71
C TYR A 49 6.99 2.85 16.70
N GLY A 50 5.75 2.55 17.10
CA GLY A 50 4.55 2.85 16.32
C GLY A 50 4.27 4.36 16.19
N ILE A 51 3.18 4.69 15.51
CA ILE A 51 2.74 6.09 15.35
C ILE A 51 2.13 6.56 16.68
N ARG A 52 2.76 7.51 17.35
CA ARG A 52 2.15 8.18 18.51
C ARG A 52 1.27 9.32 18.00
N ALA A 53 -0.05 9.16 18.25
CA ALA A 53 -1.05 10.09 17.74
C ALA A 53 -0.85 11.49 18.31
N ARG A 54 -0.87 12.50 17.43
CA ARG A 54 -0.75 13.94 17.73
C ARG A 54 0.57 14.38 18.36
N GLU A 55 1.55 13.50 18.46
CA GLU A 55 2.90 13.84 18.91
C GLU A 55 3.83 14.02 17.71
N ILE A 56 4.63 15.09 17.66
CA ILE A 56 5.57 15.34 16.56
C ILE A 56 6.57 14.21 16.46
N ASP A 57 7.08 13.72 17.58
CA ASP A 57 8.02 12.59 17.66
C ASP A 57 7.38 11.29 17.14
N GLY A 58 6.05 11.18 17.22
CA GLY A 58 5.29 10.04 16.70
C GLY A 58 5.24 9.94 15.18
N LEU A 59 5.60 11.01 14.46
CA LEU A 59 5.64 11.00 12.99
C LEU A 59 6.67 10.02 12.44
N GLY A 60 7.76 9.74 13.16
CA GLY A 60 8.73 8.70 12.81
C GLY A 60 8.11 7.32 12.69
N GLY A 61 7.09 7.05 13.50
CA GLY A 61 6.31 5.81 13.48
C GLY A 61 5.59 5.53 12.16
N ILE A 62 5.39 6.53 11.29
CA ILE A 62 4.80 6.32 9.95
C ILE A 62 5.64 5.34 9.13
N ALA A 63 6.97 5.37 9.28
CA ALA A 63 7.85 4.47 8.56
C ALA A 63 7.94 3.07 9.21
N THR A 64 7.76 2.95 10.52
CA THR A 64 7.95 1.70 11.27
C THR A 64 6.65 0.93 11.51
N ALA A 65 5.55 1.62 11.76
CA ALA A 65 4.25 1.03 12.07
C ALA A 65 3.80 -0.09 11.13
N PRO A 66 4.02 -0.03 9.80
CA PRO A 66 3.60 -1.12 8.90
C PRO A 66 4.33 -2.45 9.15
N PHE A 67 5.43 -2.45 9.90
CA PHE A 67 6.22 -3.62 10.22
C PHE A 67 5.96 -4.19 11.61
N LEU A 68 5.24 -3.45 12.46
CA LEU A 68 4.95 -3.79 13.85
C LEU A 68 3.50 -4.27 13.98
N HIS A 69 3.23 -5.15 14.95
CA HIS A 69 1.89 -5.69 15.17
C HIS A 69 1.64 -5.86 16.68
N ALA A 70 0.46 -5.46 17.13
CA ALA A 70 0.02 -5.61 18.52
C ALA A 70 -0.43 -7.06 18.78
N GLY A 71 0.50 -7.99 18.75
CA GLY A 71 0.28 -9.42 19.03
C GLY A 71 -0.06 -10.27 17.80
N TRP A 72 0.00 -11.60 18.04
CA TRP A 72 -0.13 -12.63 16.99
C TRP A 72 -1.46 -12.57 16.22
N ASP A 73 -2.58 -12.33 16.90
CA ASP A 73 -3.89 -12.30 16.25
C ASP A 73 -3.97 -11.16 15.20
N HIS A 74 -3.34 -10.02 15.52
CA HIS A 74 -3.25 -8.90 14.60
C HIS A 74 -2.39 -9.24 13.39
N LEU A 75 -1.21 -9.85 13.60
CA LEU A 75 -0.34 -10.29 12.49
C LEU A 75 -1.00 -11.36 11.64
N ILE A 76 -1.64 -12.36 12.24
CA ILE A 76 -2.35 -13.44 11.51
C ILE A 76 -3.43 -12.85 10.60
N SER A 77 -4.25 -11.93 11.12
CA SER A 77 -5.32 -11.29 10.35
C SER A 77 -4.80 -10.48 9.15
N ASN A 78 -3.61 -9.88 9.29
CA ASN A 78 -2.97 -9.13 8.22
C ASN A 78 -2.23 -10.03 7.20
N SER A 79 -1.78 -11.22 7.60
CA SER A 79 -0.83 -12.03 6.80
C SER A 79 -1.33 -12.37 5.41
N LEU A 80 -2.53 -12.94 5.29
CA LEU A 80 -3.07 -13.35 3.99
C LEU A 80 -3.41 -12.15 3.09
N PRO A 81 -4.11 -11.10 3.56
CA PRO A 81 -4.34 -9.89 2.76
C PRO A 81 -3.03 -9.21 2.33
N PHE A 82 -2.05 -9.09 3.23
CA PHE A 82 -0.75 -8.51 2.92
C PHE A 82 -0.07 -9.25 1.77
N TRP A 83 0.02 -10.59 1.87
CA TRP A 83 0.70 -11.39 0.87
C TRP A 83 -0.03 -11.34 -0.49
N VAL A 84 -1.35 -11.57 -0.51
CA VAL A 84 -2.13 -11.64 -1.75
C VAL A 84 -2.21 -10.29 -2.44
N LEU A 85 -2.62 -9.23 -1.72
CA LEU A 85 -2.80 -7.91 -2.33
C LEU A 85 -1.46 -7.32 -2.74
N GLY A 86 -0.43 -7.45 -1.90
CA GLY A 86 0.93 -7.04 -2.23
C GLY A 86 1.48 -7.74 -3.48
N PHE A 87 1.29 -9.05 -3.60
CA PHE A 87 1.64 -9.82 -4.79
C PHE A 87 0.93 -9.30 -6.05
N LEU A 88 -0.39 -9.09 -5.98
CA LEU A 88 -1.19 -8.59 -7.12
C LEU A 88 -0.77 -7.19 -7.58
N VAL A 89 -0.32 -6.34 -6.66
CA VAL A 89 0.24 -5.03 -7.03
C VAL A 89 1.62 -5.19 -7.64
N LEU A 90 2.48 -6.04 -7.04
CA LEU A 90 3.88 -6.23 -7.41
C LEU A 90 4.05 -6.83 -8.82
N ILE A 91 3.23 -7.80 -9.23
CA ILE A 91 3.24 -8.34 -10.60
C ILE A 91 2.81 -7.29 -11.64
N GLY A 92 2.14 -6.22 -11.22
CA GLY A 92 1.88 -5.04 -12.04
C GLY A 92 3.12 -4.19 -12.35
N GLY A 93 4.21 -4.38 -11.60
CA GLY A 93 5.52 -3.73 -11.74
C GLY A 93 6.05 -3.16 -10.43
N LEU A 94 7.36 -3.33 -10.19
CA LEU A 94 8.03 -2.92 -8.95
C LEU A 94 7.85 -1.42 -8.64
N ALA A 95 8.03 -0.56 -9.63
CA ALA A 95 7.85 0.89 -9.43
C ALA A 95 6.41 1.25 -9.00
N ARG A 96 5.41 0.57 -9.55
CA ARG A 96 4.01 0.77 -9.14
C ARG A 96 3.77 0.29 -7.71
N TRP A 97 4.35 -0.86 -7.34
CA TRP A 97 4.28 -1.40 -6.00
C TRP A 97 4.91 -0.45 -4.98
N LEU A 98 6.13 0.04 -5.26
CA LEU A 98 6.83 0.99 -4.38
C LEU A 98 6.05 2.30 -4.21
N VAL A 99 5.63 2.91 -5.33
CA VAL A 99 4.92 4.21 -5.28
C VAL A 99 3.56 4.08 -4.61
N SER A 100 2.79 3.04 -4.93
CA SER A 100 1.49 2.83 -4.27
C SER A 100 1.65 2.52 -2.78
N SER A 101 2.67 1.74 -2.41
CA SER A 101 2.97 1.45 -1.00
C SER A 101 3.36 2.72 -0.25
N LEU A 102 4.26 3.52 -0.81
CA LEU A 102 4.70 4.77 -0.17
C LEU A 102 3.52 5.74 0.05
N ILE A 103 2.71 5.98 -0.98
CA ILE A 103 1.56 6.89 -0.87
C ILE A 103 0.56 6.35 0.16
N SER A 104 0.32 5.03 0.19
CA SER A 104 -0.60 4.41 1.13
C SER A 104 -0.09 4.47 2.56
N VAL A 105 1.20 4.20 2.80
CA VAL A 105 1.82 4.28 4.13
C VAL A 105 1.80 5.71 4.66
N VAL A 106 2.16 6.69 3.83
CA VAL A 106 2.12 8.11 4.22
C VAL A 106 0.68 8.56 4.49
N GLY A 107 -0.26 8.22 3.61
CA GLY A 107 -1.67 8.57 3.79
C GLY A 107 -2.27 7.93 5.05
N SER A 108 -1.99 6.64 5.26
CA SER A 108 -2.40 5.90 6.47
C SER A 108 -1.83 6.53 7.73
N GLY A 109 -0.50 6.74 7.74
CA GLY A 109 0.20 7.25 8.90
C GLY A 109 -0.22 8.67 9.28
N LEU A 110 -0.37 9.57 8.30
CA LEU A 110 -0.84 10.93 8.55
C LEU A 110 -2.28 10.96 9.08
N ALA A 111 -3.18 10.13 8.53
CA ALA A 111 -4.55 10.03 9.01
C ALA A 111 -4.60 9.43 10.43
N ALA A 112 -3.83 8.38 10.69
CA ALA A 112 -3.70 7.81 12.03
C ALA A 112 -3.16 8.85 13.02
N TRP A 113 -2.08 9.54 12.69
CA TRP A 113 -1.47 10.54 13.54
C TRP A 113 -2.42 11.70 13.86
N ALA A 114 -3.14 12.24 12.84
CA ALA A 114 -3.95 13.43 13.00
C ALA A 114 -5.34 13.17 13.61
N LEU A 115 -5.93 11.99 13.34
CA LEU A 115 -7.35 11.73 13.63
C LEU A 115 -7.56 10.77 14.82
N THR A 116 -6.53 10.03 15.24
CA THR A 116 -6.63 9.15 16.41
C THR A 116 -6.55 10.01 17.70
N PRO A 117 -7.25 9.60 18.79
CA PRO A 117 -7.08 10.25 20.08
C PRO A 117 -5.62 10.29 20.54
N ALA A 118 -5.24 11.35 21.26
CA ALA A 118 -3.92 11.45 21.89
C ALA A 118 -3.67 10.23 22.81
N ASP A 119 -2.40 10.00 23.15
CA ASP A 119 -1.94 8.88 24.01
C ASP A 119 -2.21 7.49 23.42
N THR A 120 -2.41 7.41 22.08
CA THR A 120 -2.59 6.14 21.36
C THR A 120 -1.38 5.86 20.49
N ILE A 121 -0.87 4.62 20.55
CA ILE A 121 0.15 4.11 19.63
C ILE A 121 -0.54 3.24 18.58
N ILE A 122 -0.24 3.47 17.30
CA ILE A 122 -0.82 2.74 16.18
C ILE A 122 0.28 1.96 15.48
N VAL A 123 0.06 0.65 15.34
CA VAL A 123 0.92 -0.30 14.62
C VAL A 123 0.08 -1.13 13.66
N GLY A 124 0.72 -1.78 12.68
CA GLY A 124 0.11 -2.75 11.78
C GLY A 124 0.25 -2.42 10.30
N ALA A 125 0.34 -3.47 9.48
CA ALA A 125 0.38 -3.37 8.03
C ALA A 125 -0.98 -3.01 7.41
N SER A 126 -2.05 -2.99 8.19
CA SER A 126 -3.42 -2.90 7.68
C SER A 126 -3.69 -1.64 6.87
N GLY A 127 -3.15 -0.48 7.25
CA GLY A 127 -3.26 0.74 6.46
C GLY A 127 -2.66 0.62 5.05
N LEU A 128 -1.53 -0.06 4.92
CA LEU A 128 -0.92 -0.40 3.63
C LEU A 128 -1.79 -1.40 2.84
N ILE A 129 -2.35 -2.41 3.52
CA ILE A 129 -3.26 -3.41 2.93
C ILE A 129 -4.49 -2.72 2.35
N PHE A 130 -5.11 -1.79 3.07
CA PHE A 130 -6.23 -0.97 2.58
C PHE A 130 -5.84 -0.13 1.37
N GLY A 131 -4.62 0.40 1.36
CA GLY A 131 -4.07 1.11 0.22
C GLY A 131 -3.93 0.22 -1.01
N TRP A 132 -3.37 -0.99 -0.88
CA TRP A 132 -3.28 -1.94 -2.00
C TRP A 132 -4.65 -2.43 -2.46
N LEU A 133 -5.58 -2.66 -1.54
CA LEU A 133 -6.96 -3.02 -1.86
C LEU A 133 -7.59 -1.97 -2.78
N THR A 134 -7.63 -0.72 -2.33
CA THR A 134 -8.27 0.37 -3.10
C THR A 134 -7.52 0.71 -4.38
N TYR A 135 -6.18 0.61 -4.39
CA TYR A 135 -5.39 0.72 -5.60
C TYR A 135 -5.79 -0.32 -6.65
N LEU A 136 -5.93 -1.60 -6.24
CA LEU A 136 -6.34 -2.69 -7.14
C LEU A 136 -7.75 -2.50 -7.67
N LEU A 137 -8.68 -2.06 -6.83
CA LEU A 137 -10.06 -1.78 -7.20
C LEU A 137 -10.15 -0.59 -8.17
N ALA A 138 -9.44 0.49 -7.88
CA ALA A 138 -9.55 1.75 -8.60
C ALA A 138 -8.74 1.80 -9.92
N ARG A 139 -7.59 1.11 -10.01
CA ARG A 139 -6.69 1.21 -11.19
C ARG A 139 -7.37 0.87 -12.51
N GLY A 140 -8.36 -0.04 -12.48
CA GLY A 140 -9.14 -0.44 -13.67
C GLY A 140 -9.92 0.70 -14.28
N LEU A 141 -10.39 1.67 -13.47
CA LEU A 141 -11.18 2.82 -13.92
C LEU A 141 -10.38 3.72 -14.87
N TRP A 142 -9.11 3.96 -14.56
CA TRP A 142 -8.25 4.83 -15.38
C TRP A 142 -7.53 4.09 -16.50
N SER A 143 -7.11 2.84 -16.27
CA SER A 143 -6.40 2.05 -17.28
C SER A 143 -7.30 1.52 -18.38
N ARG A 144 -8.62 1.36 -18.09
CA ARG A 144 -9.63 0.72 -18.97
C ARG A 144 -9.19 -0.66 -19.48
N SER A 145 -8.37 -1.37 -18.70
CA SER A 145 -7.86 -2.70 -19.03
C SER A 145 -8.81 -3.77 -18.50
N VAL A 146 -9.34 -4.61 -19.38
CA VAL A 146 -10.22 -5.73 -19.00
C VAL A 146 -9.57 -6.63 -17.95
N ALA A 147 -8.29 -6.95 -18.11
CA ALA A 147 -7.56 -7.76 -17.14
C ALA A 147 -7.49 -7.10 -15.75
N GLN A 148 -7.29 -5.77 -15.68
CA GLN A 148 -7.27 -5.06 -14.38
C GLN A 148 -8.66 -4.96 -13.77
N ILE A 149 -9.70 -4.83 -14.59
CA ILE A 149 -11.10 -4.85 -14.13
C ILE A 149 -11.43 -6.25 -13.59
N ALA A 150 -11.05 -7.32 -14.28
CA ALA A 150 -11.26 -8.69 -13.80
C ALA A 150 -10.56 -8.94 -12.45
N VAL A 151 -9.31 -8.46 -12.28
CA VAL A 151 -8.61 -8.50 -10.98
C VAL A 151 -9.36 -7.70 -9.93
N ALA A 152 -9.87 -6.51 -10.25
CA ALA A 152 -10.65 -5.69 -9.31
C ALA A 152 -11.91 -6.42 -8.84
N VAL A 153 -12.66 -7.06 -9.75
CA VAL A 153 -13.83 -7.86 -9.41
C VAL A 153 -13.46 -9.03 -8.49
N GLY A 154 -12.41 -9.79 -8.82
CA GLY A 154 -11.94 -10.88 -7.97
C GLY A 154 -11.53 -10.41 -6.57
N VAL A 155 -10.80 -9.30 -6.47
CA VAL A 155 -10.41 -8.68 -5.20
C VAL A 155 -11.65 -8.21 -4.42
N LEU A 156 -12.62 -7.61 -5.09
CA LEU A 156 -13.86 -7.17 -4.45
C LEU A 156 -14.66 -8.35 -3.88
N VAL A 157 -14.75 -9.46 -4.60
CA VAL A 157 -15.45 -10.67 -4.14
C VAL A 157 -14.78 -11.28 -2.90
N VAL A 158 -13.44 -11.36 -2.90
CA VAL A 158 -12.70 -12.03 -1.81
C VAL A 158 -12.47 -11.10 -0.62
N TYR A 159 -12.14 -9.83 -0.87
CA TYR A 159 -11.69 -8.88 0.15
C TYR A 159 -12.63 -7.67 0.34
N GLY A 160 -13.77 -7.65 -0.34
CA GLY A 160 -14.69 -6.50 -0.27
C GLY A 160 -15.22 -6.22 1.13
N SER A 161 -15.34 -7.26 1.97
CA SER A 161 -15.74 -7.09 3.38
C SER A 161 -14.73 -6.25 4.20
N LEU A 162 -13.45 -6.21 3.82
CA LEU A 162 -12.46 -5.35 4.48
C LEU A 162 -12.85 -3.87 4.39
N ILE A 163 -13.57 -3.45 3.34
CA ILE A 163 -13.96 -2.05 3.14
C ILE A 163 -14.67 -1.47 4.37
N TRP A 164 -15.43 -2.29 5.10
CA TRP A 164 -16.10 -1.87 6.33
C TRP A 164 -15.13 -1.46 7.45
N GLY A 165 -13.88 -1.92 7.39
CA GLY A 165 -12.83 -1.53 8.34
C GLY A 165 -12.43 -0.05 8.29
N VAL A 166 -12.89 0.74 7.29
CA VAL A 166 -12.71 2.20 7.27
C VAL A 166 -13.74 2.93 8.14
N LEU A 167 -14.70 2.20 8.71
CA LEU A 167 -15.73 2.76 9.59
C LEU A 167 -15.31 2.62 11.06
N PRO A 168 -15.66 3.61 11.91
CA PRO A 168 -15.45 3.49 13.34
C PRO A 168 -16.33 2.39 13.95
N GLY A 169 -15.85 1.73 15.01
CA GLY A 169 -16.68 0.80 15.79
C GLY A 169 -16.00 -0.47 16.25
N ALA A 170 -14.94 -0.94 15.60
CA ALA A 170 -14.21 -2.12 16.05
C ALA A 170 -13.10 -1.73 17.05
N ALA A 171 -13.14 -2.34 18.25
CA ALA A 171 -12.09 -2.14 19.26
C ALA A 171 -10.73 -2.63 18.72
N GLY A 172 -9.65 -1.90 19.04
CA GLY A 172 -8.30 -2.24 18.61
C GLY A 172 -8.01 -2.01 17.11
N VAL A 173 -8.98 -1.48 16.34
CA VAL A 173 -8.82 -1.22 14.90
C VAL A 173 -8.71 0.28 14.66
N SER A 174 -7.61 0.72 14.06
CA SER A 174 -7.45 2.11 13.62
C SER A 174 -8.14 2.33 12.27
N TRP A 175 -9.45 2.62 12.30
CA TRP A 175 -10.20 2.98 11.09
C TRP A 175 -9.61 4.20 10.38
N GLN A 176 -8.97 5.11 11.12
CA GLN A 176 -8.28 6.29 10.59
C GLN A 176 -7.12 5.89 9.69
N ALA A 177 -6.28 4.95 10.15
CA ALA A 177 -5.19 4.39 9.36
C ALA A 177 -5.71 3.70 8.09
N HIS A 178 -6.77 2.92 8.22
CA HIS A 178 -7.43 2.25 7.09
C HIS A 178 -7.96 3.25 6.07
N LEU A 179 -8.69 4.27 6.51
CA LEU A 179 -9.24 5.32 5.64
C LEU A 179 -8.12 6.08 4.92
N GLY A 180 -7.09 6.51 5.66
CA GLY A 180 -5.94 7.19 5.07
C GLY A 180 -5.19 6.34 4.04
N GLY A 181 -4.99 5.05 4.35
CA GLY A 181 -4.42 4.08 3.42
C GLY A 181 -5.28 3.89 2.17
N ALA A 182 -6.59 3.74 2.35
CA ALA A 182 -7.54 3.60 1.25
C ALA A 182 -7.54 4.82 0.32
N ILE A 183 -7.54 6.04 0.86
CA ILE A 183 -7.41 7.27 0.08
C ILE A 183 -6.07 7.29 -0.67
N GLY A 184 -4.99 6.92 0.02
CA GLY A 184 -3.66 6.81 -0.59
C GLY A 184 -3.62 5.84 -1.78
N GLY A 185 -4.28 4.69 -1.66
CA GLY A 185 -4.39 3.71 -2.74
C GLY A 185 -5.15 4.23 -3.96
N VAL A 186 -6.27 4.91 -3.76
CA VAL A 186 -7.03 5.56 -4.85
C VAL A 186 -6.19 6.64 -5.53
N LEU A 187 -5.50 7.48 -4.74
CA LEU A 187 -4.62 8.52 -5.26
C LEU A 187 -3.46 7.91 -6.08
N ALA A 188 -2.83 6.85 -5.59
CA ALA A 188 -1.79 6.13 -6.31
C ALA A 188 -2.31 5.54 -7.63
N ALA A 189 -3.51 4.96 -7.62
CA ALA A 189 -4.14 4.44 -8.83
C ALA A 189 -4.37 5.55 -9.87
N TRP A 190 -4.88 6.69 -9.44
CA TRP A 190 -5.06 7.85 -10.31
C TRP A 190 -3.73 8.35 -10.89
N LEU A 191 -2.72 8.58 -10.04
CA LEU A 191 -1.41 9.09 -10.48
C LEU A 191 -0.71 8.16 -11.47
N LEU A 192 -0.75 6.85 -11.21
CA LEU A 192 0.01 5.85 -11.98
C LEU A 192 -0.71 5.37 -13.26
N HIS A 193 -2.02 5.62 -13.40
CA HIS A 193 -2.82 5.13 -14.52
C HIS A 193 -3.57 6.22 -15.30
N ARG A 194 -3.58 7.49 -14.82
CA ARG A 194 -4.10 8.59 -15.62
C ARG A 194 -3.34 8.70 -16.93
N ARG A 195 -4.06 8.89 -18.04
CA ARG A 195 -3.43 9.10 -19.35
C ARG A 195 -2.78 10.48 -19.36
N ALA A 196 -1.53 10.57 -19.82
CA ALA A 196 -0.94 11.85 -20.16
C ALA A 196 -1.80 12.52 -21.25
N PRO A 197 -2.01 13.85 -21.21
CA PRO A 197 -2.62 14.58 -22.32
C PRO A 197 -1.86 14.25 -23.60
N ARG A 198 -2.58 13.94 -24.68
CA ARG A 198 -1.95 13.80 -26.00
C ARG A 198 -1.39 15.18 -26.39
N PRO A 199 -0.12 15.27 -26.82
CA PRO A 199 0.37 16.52 -27.38
C PRO A 199 -0.52 16.88 -28.56
N THR A 200 -1.13 18.07 -28.52
CA THR A 200 -1.80 18.65 -29.67
C THR A 200 -0.73 19.04 -30.66
N THR A 201 -0.56 18.25 -31.71
CA THR A 201 0.24 18.66 -32.88
C THR A 201 -0.55 19.80 -33.53
N THR A 202 -0.18 21.03 -33.22
CA THR A 202 -0.54 22.20 -34.02
C THR A 202 0.23 22.08 -35.34
N TYR A 203 -0.41 21.56 -36.38
CA TYR A 203 0.08 21.78 -37.75
C TYR A 203 -0.13 23.27 -38.02
N GLY A 204 0.96 24.05 -38.02
CA GLY A 204 0.95 25.42 -38.48
C GLY A 204 0.52 25.43 -39.97
N ALA A 205 -0.49 26.22 -40.27
CA ALA A 205 -0.91 26.58 -41.61
C ALA A 205 0.12 27.51 -42.26
#